data_81e77b9fc885d3d3fd70524e3e792c61
#
_entry.id   81e77b9fc885d3d3fd70524e3e792c61
#
_cell.length_a   1.000
_cell.length_b   1.000
_cell.length_c   1.000
_cell.angle_alpha   90.00
_cell.angle_beta   90.00
_cell.angle_gamma   90.00
#
_symmetry.space_group_name_H-M   'P 1'
#
loop_
_entity.id
_entity.type
_entity.pdbx_description
1 polymer ?
#
loop_
_entity_poly.entity_id
_entity_poly.type
_entity_poly.pdbx_seq_one_letter_code
_entity_poly.pdbx_strand_id
1 'polypeptide(L)'
;MALFGTNVLFSEVSGTVVLDGKPVEGARVVQITLWSKPGAVPVNTVTTDKNGQFSFPEISRSAGFSNLVPGEITIVQKINIEFDGKEYRGWLNTKTNYEREGERNRPLRFICDLNHTPSNTGDDFGVCRLA
;
A
#
# COMPACT_ATOMS: atom_id res chain seq x y z
N MET A 1 20.11 6.20 -15.28
CA MET A 1 21.02 7.04 -14.47
C MET A 1 20.35 7.42 -13.17
N ALA A 2 21.04 7.17 -12.07
CA ALA A 2 20.47 7.32 -10.73
C ALA A 2 19.97 8.74 -10.42
N LEU A 3 20.71 9.79 -10.88
CA LEU A 3 20.34 11.18 -10.57
C LEU A 3 19.07 11.63 -11.27
N PHE A 4 18.75 11.04 -12.40
CA PHE A 4 17.59 11.44 -13.20
C PHE A 4 16.53 10.35 -13.23
N GLY A 5 16.71 9.30 -12.43
CA GLY A 5 15.73 8.24 -12.31
C GLY A 5 14.53 8.61 -11.45
N THR A 6 13.67 7.66 -11.26
CA THR A 6 12.47 7.78 -10.46
C THR A 6 12.54 6.82 -9.29
N ASN A 7 12.28 7.34 -8.09
CA ASN A 7 12.17 6.53 -6.88
C ASN A 7 10.71 6.17 -6.68
N VAL A 8 10.39 4.89 -6.81
CA VAL A 8 9.03 4.43 -6.54
C VAL A 8 8.87 4.16 -5.05
N LEU A 9 8.02 4.94 -4.40
CA LEU A 9 7.79 4.84 -2.96
C LEU A 9 6.67 3.87 -2.63
N PHE A 10 5.72 3.72 -3.53
CA PHE A 10 4.61 2.79 -3.38
C PHE A 10 4.13 2.46 -4.79
N SER A 11 4.24 1.21 -5.17
CA SER A 11 3.80 0.78 -6.49
C SER A 11 2.28 0.89 -6.61
N GLU A 12 1.81 0.93 -7.84
CA GLU A 12 0.36 0.97 -8.10
C GLU A 12 -0.33 -0.19 -7.39
N VAL A 13 -1.45 0.11 -6.73
CA VAL A 13 -2.22 -0.86 -5.94
C VAL A 13 -3.61 -0.97 -6.54
N SER A 14 -4.09 -2.18 -6.66
CA SER A 14 -5.50 -2.47 -6.90
C SER A 14 -5.97 -3.56 -5.95
N GLY A 15 -7.27 -3.59 -5.68
CA GLY A 15 -7.78 -4.61 -4.79
C GLY A 15 -9.28 -4.66 -4.75
N THR A 16 -9.78 -5.68 -4.05
CA THR A 16 -11.20 -5.90 -3.83
C THR A 16 -11.41 -6.15 -2.35
N VAL A 17 -12.38 -5.47 -1.75
CA VAL A 17 -12.79 -5.70 -0.37
C VAL A 17 -14.03 -6.58 -0.37
N VAL A 18 -13.98 -7.66 0.41
CA VAL A 18 -15.10 -8.60 0.53
C VAL A 18 -15.45 -8.81 1.99
N LEU A 19 -16.72 -9.15 2.24
CA LEU A 19 -17.24 -9.52 3.55
C LEU A 19 -18.29 -10.60 3.33
N ASP A 20 -18.16 -11.72 4.00
CA ASP A 20 -19.05 -12.88 3.83
C ASP A 20 -19.12 -13.33 2.36
N GLY A 21 -17.98 -13.25 1.66
CA GLY A 21 -17.88 -13.66 0.27
C GLY A 21 -18.48 -12.68 -0.73
N LYS A 22 -18.92 -11.50 -0.29
CA LYS A 22 -19.58 -10.52 -1.15
C LYS A 22 -18.74 -9.24 -1.24
N PRO A 23 -18.75 -8.57 -2.41
CA PRO A 23 -18.09 -7.27 -2.53
C PRO A 23 -18.66 -6.25 -1.56
N VAL A 24 -17.77 -5.40 -1.02
CA VAL A 24 -18.15 -4.33 -0.08
C VAL A 24 -18.09 -3.00 -0.80
N GLU A 25 -19.23 -2.35 -0.98
CA GLU A 25 -19.32 -0.98 -1.48
C GLU A 25 -19.22 -0.01 -0.30
N GLY A 26 -18.49 1.11 -0.50
CA GLY A 26 -18.47 2.19 0.48
C GLY A 26 -17.43 2.02 1.58
N ALA A 27 -16.53 1.06 1.49
CA ALA A 27 -15.42 0.96 2.43
C ALA A 27 -14.37 2.03 2.11
N ARG A 28 -13.86 2.70 3.13
CA ARG A 28 -12.75 3.65 2.98
C ARG A 28 -11.44 2.90 3.06
N VAL A 29 -10.64 3.03 2.02
CA VAL A 29 -9.31 2.43 1.97
C VAL A 29 -8.29 3.56 2.09
N VAL A 30 -7.41 3.47 3.07
CA VAL A 30 -6.46 4.52 3.42
C VAL A 30 -5.04 4.00 3.15
N GLN A 31 -4.30 4.73 2.32
CA GLN A 31 -2.92 4.42 1.99
C GLN A 31 -1.99 5.38 2.73
N ILE A 32 -1.08 4.84 3.52
CA ILE A 32 -0.12 5.61 4.30
C ILE A 32 1.30 5.21 3.87
N THR A 33 2.11 6.21 3.56
CA THR A 33 3.49 6.02 3.14
C THR A 33 4.40 6.86 4.04
N LEU A 34 5.30 6.21 4.75
CA LEU A 34 6.28 6.87 5.62
C LEU A 34 7.67 6.65 5.05
N TRP A 35 8.28 7.72 4.57
CA TRP A 35 9.57 7.66 3.90
C TRP A 35 10.67 8.23 4.80
N SER A 36 11.81 7.54 4.84
CA SER A 36 12.94 7.92 5.70
C SER A 36 13.70 9.17 5.20
N LYS A 37 13.43 9.65 3.99
CA LYS A 37 14.06 10.84 3.44
C LYS A 37 13.16 12.06 3.63
N PRO A 38 13.72 13.29 3.55
CA PRO A 38 12.91 14.49 3.63
C PRO A 38 11.86 14.56 2.53
N GLY A 39 10.68 15.05 2.88
CA GLY A 39 9.56 15.19 1.97
C GLY A 39 8.40 14.31 2.42
N ALA A 40 7.38 14.93 2.97
CA ALA A 40 6.19 14.21 3.40
C ALA A 40 5.46 13.60 2.20
N VAL A 41 4.94 12.39 2.39
CA VAL A 41 4.09 11.73 1.40
C VAL A 41 2.65 11.84 1.88
N PRO A 42 1.75 12.45 1.09
CA PRO A 42 0.35 12.59 1.52
C PRO A 42 -0.32 11.24 1.74
N VAL A 43 -1.23 11.21 2.71
CA VAL A 43 -2.13 10.07 2.92
C VAL A 43 -3.19 10.12 1.83
N ASN A 44 -3.43 8.99 1.18
CA ASN A 44 -4.44 8.87 0.14
C ASN A 44 -5.61 8.03 0.65
N THR A 45 -6.81 8.43 0.30
CA THR A 45 -8.02 7.72 0.69
C THR A 45 -8.93 7.56 -0.53
N VAL A 46 -9.43 6.34 -0.74
CA VAL A 46 -10.44 6.06 -1.75
C VAL A 46 -11.57 5.27 -1.12
N THR A 47 -12.71 5.28 -1.77
CA THR A 47 -13.89 4.52 -1.34
C THR A 47 -14.15 3.41 -2.35
N THR A 48 -14.42 2.21 -1.89
CA THR A 48 -14.68 1.09 -2.79
C THR A 48 -15.97 1.30 -3.57
N ASP A 49 -15.97 0.83 -4.81
CA ASP A 49 -17.12 0.91 -5.70
C ASP A 49 -18.11 -0.23 -5.41
N LYS A 50 -19.17 -0.32 -6.23
CA LYS A 50 -20.22 -1.34 -6.07
C LYS A 50 -19.71 -2.77 -6.22
N ASN A 51 -18.52 -2.95 -6.83
CA ASN A 51 -17.88 -4.24 -6.97
C ASN A 51 -16.83 -4.48 -5.89
N GLY A 52 -16.73 -3.61 -4.89
CA GLY A 52 -15.76 -3.68 -3.82
C GLY A 52 -14.36 -3.29 -4.23
N GLN A 53 -14.19 -2.72 -5.42
CA GLN A 53 -12.87 -2.46 -5.99
C GLN A 53 -12.34 -1.10 -5.56
N PHE A 54 -11.02 -1.04 -5.38
CA PHE A 54 -10.27 0.18 -5.12
C PHE A 54 -8.94 0.15 -5.86
N SER A 55 -8.37 1.33 -6.08
CA SER A 55 -7.03 1.43 -6.65
C SER A 55 -6.35 2.70 -6.19
N PHE A 56 -5.01 2.67 -6.13
CA PHE A 56 -4.16 3.82 -5.89
C PHE A 56 -3.10 3.87 -6.99
N PRO A 57 -2.86 5.02 -7.60
CA PRO A 57 -1.77 5.14 -8.56
C PRO A 57 -0.42 5.04 -7.88
N GLU A 58 0.60 4.76 -8.65
CA GLU A 58 1.97 4.72 -8.18
C GLU A 58 2.35 6.05 -7.51
N ILE A 59 3.03 5.97 -6.36
CA ILE A 59 3.63 7.13 -5.72
C ILE A 59 5.12 7.09 -6.02
N SER A 60 5.62 8.13 -6.67
CA SER A 60 7.03 8.23 -7.03
C SER A 60 7.56 9.63 -6.80
N ARG A 61 8.88 9.74 -6.73
CA ARG A 61 9.60 11.00 -6.59
C ARG A 61 10.81 10.97 -7.51
N SER A 62 11.22 12.13 -8.00
CA SER A 62 12.49 12.24 -8.72
C SER A 62 13.63 11.78 -7.82
N ALA A 63 14.54 11.00 -8.37
CA ALA A 63 15.70 10.53 -7.63
C ALA A 63 16.55 11.71 -7.11
N GLY A 64 16.92 12.64 -7.98
CA GLY A 64 17.58 13.89 -7.61
C GLY A 64 18.62 13.69 -6.52
N PHE A 65 18.62 14.61 -5.56
CA PHE A 65 19.58 14.58 -4.46
C PHE A 65 19.28 13.50 -3.41
N SER A 66 18.10 12.91 -3.40
CA SER A 66 17.77 11.90 -2.40
C SER A 66 18.67 10.67 -2.47
N ASN A 67 19.19 10.35 -3.67
CA ASN A 67 20.10 9.23 -3.87
C ASN A 67 21.53 9.56 -3.49
N LEU A 68 21.85 10.82 -3.24
CA LEU A 68 23.17 11.26 -2.82
C LEU A 68 23.29 11.37 -1.30
N VAL A 69 22.17 11.40 -0.59
CA VAL A 69 22.15 11.49 0.87
C VAL A 69 22.41 10.10 1.44
N PRO A 70 23.44 9.93 2.29
CA PRO A 70 23.73 8.63 2.88
C PRO A 70 22.59 8.18 3.79
N GLY A 71 22.43 6.88 3.92
CA GLY A 71 21.45 6.28 4.78
C GLY A 71 20.67 5.18 4.09
N GLU A 72 20.02 4.36 4.89
CA GLU A 72 19.23 3.25 4.38
C GLU A 72 17.92 3.76 3.77
N ILE A 73 17.47 3.07 2.73
CA ILE A 73 16.15 3.30 2.17
C ILE A 73 15.16 2.55 3.05
N THR A 74 14.22 3.29 3.64
CA THR A 74 13.14 2.69 4.42
C THR A 74 11.85 3.40 4.07
N ILE A 75 10.90 2.65 3.56
CA ILE A 75 9.57 3.15 3.21
C ILE A 75 8.56 2.24 3.87
N VAL A 76 7.88 2.73 4.91
CA VAL A 76 6.81 1.98 5.56
C VAL A 76 5.55 2.20 4.75
N GLN A 77 4.92 1.11 4.34
CA GLN A 77 3.73 1.11 3.49
C GLN A 77 2.58 0.48 4.26
N LYS A 78 1.47 1.21 4.38
CA LYS A 78 0.30 0.72 5.10
C LYS A 78 -0.95 0.90 4.27
N ILE A 79 -1.85 -0.07 4.37
CA ILE A 79 -3.21 0.04 3.86
C ILE A 79 -4.14 -0.32 5.00
N ASN A 80 -5.03 0.60 5.36
CA ASN A 80 -6.07 0.39 6.37
C ASN A 80 -7.43 0.50 5.70
N ILE A 81 -8.42 -0.17 6.28
CA ILE A 81 -9.78 -0.18 5.75
C ILE A 81 -10.73 0.20 6.88
N GLU A 82 -11.65 1.14 6.59
CA GLU A 82 -12.71 1.52 7.52
C GLU A 82 -14.05 1.16 6.90
N PHE A 83 -14.84 0.40 7.61
CA PHE A 83 -16.16 0.01 7.16
C PHE A 83 -17.08 -0.23 8.34
N ASP A 84 -18.31 0.30 8.26
CA ASP A 84 -19.37 0.11 9.26
C ASP A 84 -18.87 0.41 10.69
N GLY A 85 -18.14 1.51 10.84
CA GLY A 85 -17.63 1.97 12.13
C GLY A 85 -16.45 1.19 12.66
N LYS A 86 -15.91 0.26 11.90
CA LYS A 86 -14.73 -0.53 12.29
C LYS A 86 -13.53 -0.19 11.43
N GLU A 87 -12.36 -0.26 12.05
CA GLU A 87 -11.10 -0.10 11.36
C GLU A 87 -10.37 -1.45 11.29
N TYR A 88 -9.88 -1.78 10.11
CA TYR A 88 -9.17 -3.03 9.83
C TYR A 88 -7.76 -2.71 9.36
N ARG A 89 -6.78 -3.46 9.86
CA ARG A 89 -5.45 -3.45 9.28
C ARG A 89 -5.52 -4.20 7.95
N GLY A 90 -5.19 -3.52 6.85
CA GLY A 90 -5.20 -4.16 5.55
C GLY A 90 -3.87 -4.82 5.24
N TRP A 91 -2.80 -4.01 5.18
CA TRP A 91 -1.49 -4.50 4.79
C TRP A 91 -0.41 -3.60 5.40
N LEU A 92 0.72 -4.22 5.75
CA LEU A 92 1.88 -3.52 6.26
C LEU A 92 3.13 -4.11 5.61
N ASN A 93 3.97 -3.25 5.06
CA ASN A 93 5.22 -3.64 4.45
C ASN A 93 6.28 -2.58 4.68
N THR A 94 7.54 -2.99 4.68
CA THR A 94 8.67 -2.07 4.66
C THR A 94 9.42 -2.32 3.36
N LYS A 95 9.43 -1.30 2.50
CA LYS A 95 10.11 -1.34 1.21
C LYS A 95 11.52 -0.75 1.39
N THR A 96 12.53 -1.45 0.92
CA THR A 96 13.92 -1.05 1.08
C THR A 96 14.63 -0.80 -0.25
N ASN A 97 13.86 -0.62 -1.31
CA ASN A 97 14.34 -0.30 -2.64
C ASN A 97 13.39 0.71 -3.30
N TYR A 98 13.82 1.28 -4.43
CA TYR A 98 13.02 2.25 -5.18
C TYR A 98 12.47 1.68 -6.47
N GLU A 99 12.42 0.37 -6.60
CA GLU A 99 12.02 -0.29 -7.82
C GLU A 99 10.50 -0.38 -7.94
N ARG A 100 10.00 -0.22 -9.16
CA ARG A 100 8.58 -0.47 -9.45
C ARG A 100 8.31 -1.95 -9.22
N GLU A 101 7.22 -2.25 -8.52
CA GLU A 101 6.86 -3.60 -8.11
C GLU A 101 7.94 -4.28 -7.26
N GLY A 102 8.83 -3.47 -6.65
CA GLY A 102 9.91 -3.99 -5.81
C GLY A 102 9.47 -4.47 -4.43
N GLU A 103 8.18 -4.35 -4.10
CA GLU A 103 7.64 -4.84 -2.83
C GLU A 103 7.61 -6.38 -2.79
N ARG A 104 7.17 -7.00 -3.88
CA ARG A 104 7.01 -8.46 -3.97
C ARG A 104 7.42 -9.03 -5.32
N ASN A 105 8.07 -8.24 -6.18
CA ASN A 105 8.45 -8.61 -7.54
C ASN A 105 7.25 -8.98 -8.41
N ARG A 106 6.11 -8.37 -8.15
CA ARG A 106 4.88 -8.53 -8.94
C ARG A 106 3.92 -7.40 -8.63
N PRO A 107 2.89 -7.19 -9.47
CA PRO A 107 1.89 -6.16 -9.19
C PRO A 107 1.22 -6.36 -7.85
N LEU A 108 0.92 -5.25 -7.17
CA LEU A 108 0.22 -5.28 -5.89
C LEU A 108 -1.28 -5.34 -6.13
N ARG A 109 -1.80 -6.55 -6.24
CA ARG A 109 -3.23 -6.83 -6.36
C ARG A 109 -3.70 -7.57 -5.12
N PHE A 110 -4.66 -6.98 -4.41
CA PHE A 110 -5.08 -7.50 -3.12
C PHE A 110 -6.50 -8.04 -3.16
N ILE A 111 -6.72 -9.07 -2.35
CA ILE A 111 -8.05 -9.46 -1.88
C ILE A 111 -8.06 -9.18 -0.39
N CYS A 112 -8.98 -8.31 0.04
CA CYS A 112 -9.11 -7.90 1.43
C CYS A 112 -10.41 -8.47 1.99
N ASP A 113 -10.29 -9.54 2.76
CA ASP A 113 -11.44 -10.21 3.37
C ASP A 113 -11.60 -9.72 4.80
N LEU A 114 -12.65 -8.96 5.07
CA LEU A 114 -12.89 -8.37 6.39
C LEU A 114 -13.16 -9.40 7.47
N ASN A 115 -13.50 -10.64 7.10
CA ASN A 115 -13.65 -11.74 8.05
C ASN A 115 -12.34 -12.46 8.37
N HIS A 116 -11.28 -12.16 7.64
CA HIS A 116 -10.00 -12.82 7.87
C HIS A 116 -9.40 -12.37 9.21
N THR A 117 -8.97 -13.33 10.02
CA THR A 117 -8.24 -13.04 11.25
C THR A 117 -6.75 -13.15 10.95
N PRO A 118 -6.05 -12.02 10.85
CA PRO A 118 -4.64 -12.07 10.50
C PRO A 118 -3.80 -12.60 11.67
N SER A 119 -2.68 -13.22 11.33
CA SER A 119 -1.65 -13.53 12.31
C SER A 119 -0.83 -12.26 12.60
N ASN A 120 0.10 -12.36 13.54
CA ASN A 120 1.00 -11.25 13.84
C ASN A 120 2.35 -11.39 13.12
N THR A 121 2.45 -12.28 12.15
CA THR A 121 3.71 -12.58 11.48
C THR A 121 3.56 -12.62 9.96
N GLY A 122 4.62 -12.21 9.27
CA GLY A 122 4.78 -12.36 7.84
C GLY A 122 3.74 -11.60 7.01
N ASP A 123 3.42 -12.17 5.86
CA ASP A 123 2.52 -11.55 4.90
C ASP A 123 1.05 -11.62 5.32
N ASP A 124 0.76 -12.29 6.43
CA ASP A 124 -0.60 -12.40 6.97
C ASP A 124 -0.87 -11.40 8.09
N PHE A 125 -0.21 -10.25 8.05
CA PHE A 125 -0.34 -9.22 9.08
C PHE A 125 -1.72 -8.56 9.10
N GLY A 126 -2.37 -8.43 7.96
CA GLY A 126 -3.67 -7.75 7.82
C GLY A 126 -4.68 -8.60 7.08
N VAL A 127 -5.84 -7.99 6.84
CA VAL A 127 -6.94 -8.67 6.13
C VAL A 127 -6.71 -8.77 4.62
N CYS A 128 -5.73 -8.05 4.08
CA CYS A 128 -5.42 -8.03 2.65
C CYS A 128 -4.31 -9.02 2.32
N ARG A 129 -4.52 -9.80 1.26
CA ARG A 129 -3.52 -10.74 0.73
C ARG A 129 -3.32 -10.46 -0.74
N LEU A 130 -2.11 -10.70 -1.22
CA LEU A 130 -1.84 -10.62 -2.66
C LEU A 130 -2.57 -11.75 -3.39
N ALA A 131 -3.26 -11.35 -4.42
CA ALA A 131 -4.01 -12.28 -5.25
C ALA A 131 -3.07 -13.08 -6.16
#